data_c5c999a2ca4b0626e531944d7056f445
#
_entry.id   c5c999a2ca4b0626e531944d7056f445
#
_cell.length_a   1.000
_cell.length_b   1.000
_cell.length_c   1.000
_cell.angle_alpha   90.00
_cell.angle_beta   90.00
_cell.angle_gamma   90.00
#
_symmetry.space_group_name_H-M   'P 1'
#
loop_
_entity.id
_entity.type
_entity.pdbx_description
1 polymer ?
#
loop_
_entity_poly.entity_id
_entity_poly.type
_entity_poly.pdbx_seq_one_letter_code
_entity_poly.pdbx_strand_id
1 'polypeptide(L)'
;MGSSVNAYFDKLEQKINGMGHFGSNALEIEKVMSSREISDAKSGKTDEIDVILHFEEQYPELSEEFSKIQEEQYEMFARKHMDYGLNNIALGGDIVNNSDDKQFSLTGLCIRLTDKISRLKNLLVNGRSFVEGEGMEDTFIDIANYGIIGLLVGRNKWKK
;
A
#
# COMPACT_ATOMS: atom_id res chain seq x y z
N MET A 1 -15.06 4.04 27.85
CA MET A 1 -14.93 4.83 26.60
C MET A 1 -14.61 3.88 25.44
N GLY A 2 -15.53 2.98 25.08
CA GLY A 2 -15.37 1.95 24.05
C GLY A 2 -16.42 1.97 22.92
N SER A 3 -17.26 3.03 22.84
CA SER A 3 -18.41 3.00 21.94
C SER A 3 -18.19 3.63 20.54
N SER A 4 -17.09 4.35 20.32
CA SER A 4 -16.89 5.13 19.09
C SER A 4 -16.32 4.31 17.92
N VAL A 5 -15.47 3.32 18.19
CA VAL A 5 -14.82 2.51 17.15
C VAL A 5 -15.80 1.48 16.59
N ASN A 6 -16.60 0.84 17.44
CA ASN A 6 -17.62 -0.11 16.98
C ASN A 6 -18.70 0.59 16.14
N ALA A 7 -19.12 1.81 16.52
CA ALA A 7 -20.09 2.58 15.75
C ALA A 7 -19.55 3.01 14.34
N TYR A 8 -18.25 3.10 14.17
CA TYR A 8 -17.64 3.35 12.86
C TYR A 8 -17.67 2.09 11.98
N PHE A 9 -17.32 0.92 12.54
CA PHE A 9 -17.39 -0.35 11.82
C PHE A 9 -18.83 -0.72 11.47
N ASP A 10 -19.79 -0.50 12.38
CA ASP A 10 -21.23 -0.71 12.13
C ASP A 10 -21.74 0.19 10.98
N LYS A 11 -21.27 1.44 10.92
CA LYS A 11 -21.57 2.34 9.79
C LYS A 11 -20.92 1.92 8.48
N LEU A 12 -19.71 1.36 8.54
CA LEU A 12 -19.03 0.82 7.36
C LEU A 12 -19.74 -0.42 6.82
N GLU A 13 -20.14 -1.34 7.70
CA GLU A 13 -20.94 -2.51 7.33
C GLU A 13 -22.31 -2.13 6.77
N GLN A 14 -23.00 -1.14 7.37
CA GLN A 14 -24.26 -0.63 6.83
C GLN A 14 -24.08 0.02 5.46
N LYS A 15 -22.95 0.70 5.22
CA LYS A 15 -22.64 1.31 3.93
C LYS A 15 -22.29 0.27 2.87
N ILE A 16 -21.58 -0.79 3.24
CA ILE A 16 -21.24 -1.93 2.36
C ILE A 16 -22.51 -2.74 2.05
N ASN A 17 -23.36 -2.99 3.05
CA ASN A 17 -24.62 -3.72 2.86
C ASN A 17 -25.73 -2.86 2.20
N GLY A 18 -25.64 -1.52 2.29
CA GLY A 18 -26.55 -0.58 1.63
C GLY A 18 -26.13 -0.21 0.20
N MET A 19 -24.92 -0.53 -0.24
CA MET A 19 -24.53 -0.61 -1.65
C MET A 19 -25.11 -1.91 -2.21
N GLY A 20 -26.44 -1.87 -2.44
CA GLY A 20 -27.23 -2.99 -2.87
C GLY A 20 -26.66 -3.67 -4.11
N HIS A 21 -26.57 -4.97 -4.00
CA HIS A 21 -26.56 -5.93 -5.11
C HIS A 21 -25.67 -5.58 -6.31
N PHE A 22 -24.41 -5.89 -6.21
CA PHE A 22 -23.61 -6.27 -7.37
C PHE A 22 -24.09 -7.64 -7.93
N GLY A 23 -25.38 -7.79 -8.07
CA GLY A 23 -26.04 -9.07 -8.42
C GLY A 23 -26.94 -8.98 -9.65
N SER A 24 -26.67 -8.08 -10.62
CA SER A 24 -27.50 -8.04 -11.84
C SER A 24 -26.72 -7.79 -13.13
N ASN A 25 -25.41 -7.76 -13.14
CA ASN A 25 -24.63 -7.42 -14.35
C ASN A 25 -24.11 -8.61 -15.13
N ALA A 26 -24.45 -9.86 -14.76
CA ALA A 26 -24.12 -11.02 -15.62
C ALA A 26 -24.77 -10.93 -17.01
N LEU A 27 -25.99 -10.40 -17.09
CA LEU A 27 -26.71 -10.21 -18.35
C LEU A 27 -26.24 -9.00 -19.19
N GLU A 28 -25.67 -7.97 -18.54
CA GLU A 28 -25.06 -6.84 -19.25
C GLU A 28 -23.64 -7.16 -19.73
N ILE A 29 -22.87 -7.92 -18.96
CA ILE A 29 -21.55 -8.41 -19.36
C ILE A 29 -21.66 -9.35 -20.56
N GLU A 30 -22.67 -10.26 -20.60
CA GLU A 30 -22.95 -11.10 -21.78
C GLU A 30 -23.33 -10.28 -23.03
N LYS A 31 -23.89 -9.10 -22.87
CA LYS A 31 -24.28 -8.25 -24.00
C LYS A 31 -23.11 -7.46 -24.59
N VAL A 32 -22.05 -7.24 -23.83
CA VAL A 32 -20.86 -6.47 -24.24
C VAL A 32 -19.78 -7.40 -24.83
N MET A 33 -19.72 -8.67 -24.39
CA MET A 33 -18.78 -9.65 -24.94
C MET A 33 -19.31 -10.18 -26.27
N SER A 34 -18.49 -10.11 -27.32
CA SER A 34 -18.84 -10.72 -28.63
C SER A 34 -18.91 -12.23 -28.46
N SER A 35 -19.72 -12.89 -29.34
CA SER A 35 -19.85 -14.36 -29.35
C SER A 35 -18.50 -15.10 -29.49
N ARG A 36 -17.48 -14.42 -29.98
CA ARG A 36 -16.12 -14.93 -30.13
C ARG A 36 -15.38 -14.92 -28.79
N GLU A 37 -15.51 -13.85 -28.01
CA GLU A 37 -14.88 -13.71 -26.66
C GLU A 37 -15.46 -14.74 -25.69
N ILE A 38 -16.76 -15.02 -25.76
CA ILE A 38 -17.42 -16.06 -24.96
C ILE A 38 -16.92 -17.47 -25.35
N SER A 39 -16.65 -17.70 -26.65
CA SER A 39 -16.10 -18.97 -27.17
C SER A 39 -14.66 -19.18 -26.67
N ASP A 40 -13.83 -18.14 -26.69
CA ASP A 40 -12.44 -18.21 -26.31
C ASP A 40 -12.28 -18.34 -24.78
N ALA A 41 -13.14 -17.70 -23.99
CA ALA A 41 -13.23 -17.90 -22.54
C ALA A 41 -13.61 -19.34 -22.16
N LYS A 42 -14.46 -20.02 -22.95
CA LYS A 42 -14.83 -21.43 -22.76
C LYS A 42 -13.76 -22.42 -23.23
N SER A 43 -12.82 -21.99 -24.09
CA SER A 43 -11.75 -22.86 -24.62
C SER A 43 -10.49 -22.88 -23.74
N GLY A 44 -10.47 -22.16 -22.61
CA GLY A 44 -9.29 -22.04 -21.73
C GLY A 44 -8.15 -21.22 -22.32
N LYS A 45 -8.35 -20.56 -23.47
CA LYS A 45 -7.52 -19.49 -24.00
C LYS A 45 -8.15 -18.15 -23.59
N THR A 46 -8.14 -17.85 -22.31
CA THR A 46 -8.30 -16.47 -21.87
C THR A 46 -7.03 -15.74 -22.30
N ASP A 47 -7.15 -14.82 -23.25
CA ASP A 47 -6.22 -13.71 -23.30
C ASP A 47 -6.20 -13.14 -21.87
N GLU A 48 -5.09 -13.32 -21.17
CA GLU A 48 -4.93 -12.85 -19.81
C GLU A 48 -5.21 -11.35 -19.86
N ILE A 49 -6.37 -10.93 -19.33
CA ILE A 49 -6.73 -9.51 -19.30
C ILE A 49 -5.58 -8.82 -18.58
N ASP A 50 -4.90 -7.92 -19.27
CA ASP A 50 -3.90 -7.08 -18.63
C ASP A 50 -4.61 -6.20 -17.58
N VAL A 51 -4.59 -6.66 -16.35
CA VAL A 51 -5.28 -6.02 -15.23
C VAL A 51 -4.83 -4.57 -15.06
N ILE A 52 -3.55 -4.29 -15.38
CA ILE A 52 -3.00 -2.95 -15.26
C ILE A 52 -3.62 -2.05 -16.33
N LEU A 53 -3.59 -2.48 -17.58
CA LEU A 53 -4.19 -1.72 -18.68
C LEU A 53 -5.68 -1.47 -18.45
N HIS A 54 -6.41 -2.50 -18.01
CA HIS A 54 -7.83 -2.36 -17.71
C HIS A 54 -8.08 -1.40 -16.53
N PHE A 55 -7.24 -1.42 -15.50
CA PHE A 55 -7.31 -0.48 -14.38
C PHE A 55 -7.05 0.96 -14.85
N GLU A 56 -6.03 1.19 -15.66
CA GLU A 56 -5.67 2.52 -16.21
C GLU A 56 -6.78 3.08 -17.10
N GLU A 57 -7.44 2.24 -17.89
CA GLU A 57 -8.61 2.62 -18.71
C GLU A 57 -9.83 2.98 -17.86
N GLN A 58 -10.08 2.25 -16.77
CA GLN A 58 -11.24 2.47 -15.91
C GLN A 58 -11.03 3.65 -14.94
N TYR A 59 -9.79 3.89 -14.50
CA TYR A 59 -9.45 4.87 -13.46
C TYR A 59 -8.22 5.71 -13.85
N PRO A 60 -8.25 6.46 -14.96
CA PRO A 60 -7.07 7.15 -15.50
C PRO A 60 -6.46 8.15 -14.52
N GLU A 61 -7.27 9.01 -13.89
CA GLU A 61 -6.78 10.01 -12.94
C GLU A 61 -6.16 9.37 -11.67
N LEU A 62 -6.77 8.27 -11.19
CA LEU A 62 -6.26 7.54 -10.04
C LEU A 62 -4.94 6.85 -10.37
N SER A 63 -4.82 6.25 -11.54
CA SER A 63 -3.61 5.57 -12.02
C SER A 63 -2.46 6.56 -12.21
N GLU A 64 -2.73 7.71 -12.82
CA GLU A 64 -1.74 8.78 -13.02
C GLU A 64 -1.21 9.29 -11.66
N GLU A 65 -2.10 9.62 -10.72
CA GLU A 65 -1.71 10.12 -9.40
C GLU A 65 -0.98 9.05 -8.57
N PHE A 66 -1.40 7.77 -8.66
CA PHE A 66 -0.71 6.68 -8.01
C PHE A 66 0.74 6.54 -8.50
N SER A 67 0.95 6.60 -9.82
CA SER A 67 2.28 6.53 -10.43
C SER A 67 3.17 7.68 -9.99
N LYS A 68 2.62 8.90 -9.96
CA LYS A 68 3.31 10.09 -9.49
C LYS A 68 3.74 9.97 -8.01
N ILE A 69 2.83 9.51 -7.14
CA ILE A 69 3.15 9.27 -5.73
C ILE A 69 4.25 8.22 -5.59
N GLN A 70 4.27 7.17 -6.42
CA GLN A 70 5.34 6.17 -6.41
C GLN A 70 6.71 6.75 -6.80
N GLU A 71 6.75 7.67 -7.77
CA GLU A 71 7.99 8.38 -8.16
C GLU A 71 8.50 9.25 -7.00
N GLU A 72 7.65 10.05 -6.39
CA GLU A 72 7.96 10.89 -5.23
C GLU A 72 8.46 10.04 -4.04
N GLN A 73 7.80 8.92 -3.78
CA GLN A 73 8.17 7.95 -2.75
C GLN A 73 9.56 7.37 -3.01
N TYR A 74 9.85 6.98 -4.26
CA TYR A 74 11.14 6.42 -4.63
C TYR A 74 12.25 7.46 -4.51
N GLU A 75 12.02 8.69 -4.94
CA GLU A 75 12.99 9.78 -4.79
C GLU A 75 13.31 10.04 -3.31
N MET A 76 12.29 10.14 -2.45
CA MET A 76 12.46 10.32 -1.01
C MET A 76 13.22 9.14 -0.38
N PHE A 77 12.91 7.90 -0.78
CA PHE A 77 13.64 6.71 -0.36
C PHE A 77 15.12 6.80 -0.73
N ALA A 78 15.42 7.15 -1.99
CA ALA A 78 16.79 7.24 -2.48
C ALA A 78 17.61 8.31 -1.73
N ARG A 79 17.04 9.51 -1.54
CA ARG A 79 17.66 10.59 -0.76
C ARG A 79 17.97 10.16 0.68
N LYS A 80 16.98 9.61 1.39
CA LYS A 80 17.16 9.12 2.76
C LYS A 80 18.16 7.96 2.83
N HIS A 81 18.18 7.08 1.83
CA HIS A 81 19.14 5.97 1.78
C HIS A 81 20.58 6.46 1.60
N MET A 82 20.79 7.48 0.77
CA MET A 82 22.13 8.09 0.58
C MET A 82 22.62 8.77 1.85
N ASP A 83 21.74 9.40 2.63
CA ASP A 83 22.09 10.06 3.87
C ASP A 83 22.37 9.07 5.01
N TYR A 84 21.50 8.07 5.18
CA TYR A 84 21.55 7.17 6.34
C TYR A 84 22.31 5.86 6.07
N GLY A 85 22.41 5.43 4.82
CA GLY A 85 23.07 4.18 4.42
C GLY A 85 22.38 2.92 4.92
N LEU A 86 23.01 1.77 4.68
CA LEU A 86 22.47 0.45 5.03
C LEU A 86 22.30 0.25 6.54
N ASN A 87 23.19 0.80 7.35
CA ASN A 87 23.20 0.60 8.81
C ASN A 87 21.99 1.20 9.51
N ASN A 88 21.30 2.14 8.90
CA ASN A 88 20.05 2.66 9.45
C ASN A 88 18.99 1.56 9.71
N ILE A 89 19.03 0.49 8.93
CA ILE A 89 18.12 -0.66 9.06
C ILE A 89 18.87 -1.88 9.61
N ALA A 90 20.06 -2.19 9.08
CA ALA A 90 20.85 -3.35 9.48
C ALA A 90 21.44 -3.24 10.89
N LEU A 91 21.54 -2.02 11.46
CA LEU A 91 22.06 -1.75 12.80
C LEU A 91 23.44 -2.40 13.06
N GLY A 92 24.27 -2.51 12.00
CA GLY A 92 25.59 -3.14 12.06
C GLY A 92 25.57 -4.66 11.89
N GLY A 93 24.40 -5.30 11.79
CA GLY A 93 24.26 -6.75 11.62
C GLY A 93 24.38 -7.24 10.17
N ASP A 94 24.62 -8.52 9.98
CA ASP A 94 24.58 -9.21 8.69
C ASP A 94 23.18 -9.75 8.40
N ILE A 95 22.28 -8.88 8.01
CA ILE A 95 20.87 -9.22 7.76
C ILE A 95 20.63 -10.10 6.53
N VAL A 96 21.66 -10.36 5.73
CA VAL A 96 21.56 -11.24 4.56
C VAL A 96 21.85 -12.70 4.92
N ASN A 97 22.87 -12.92 5.76
CA ASN A 97 23.36 -14.26 6.08
C ASN A 97 23.02 -14.70 7.51
N ASN A 98 22.61 -13.79 8.38
CA ASN A 98 22.24 -14.07 9.77
C ASN A 98 20.73 -13.81 9.99
N SER A 99 20.00 -14.87 10.35
CA SER A 99 18.55 -14.81 10.59
C SER A 99 18.17 -13.95 11.78
N ASP A 100 19.00 -13.95 12.85
CA ASP A 100 18.72 -13.21 14.08
C ASP A 100 18.90 -11.70 13.86
N ASP A 101 19.97 -11.31 13.15
CA ASP A 101 20.18 -9.92 12.74
C ASP A 101 19.05 -9.43 11.85
N LYS A 102 18.58 -10.27 10.93
CA LYS A 102 17.43 -9.98 10.07
C LYS A 102 16.16 -9.79 10.88
N GLN A 103 15.88 -10.70 11.81
CA GLN A 103 14.72 -10.61 12.70
C GLN A 103 14.78 -9.36 13.57
N PHE A 104 15.94 -9.02 14.09
CA PHE A 104 16.16 -7.80 14.87
C PHE A 104 15.88 -6.52 14.05
N SER A 105 16.39 -6.47 12.82
CA SER A 105 16.12 -5.36 11.89
C SER A 105 14.64 -5.21 11.55
N LEU A 106 13.93 -6.32 11.30
CA LEU A 106 12.49 -6.30 11.05
C LEU A 106 11.71 -5.85 12.28
N THR A 107 12.14 -6.23 13.47
CA THR A 107 11.55 -5.74 14.73
C THR A 107 11.74 -4.23 14.87
N GLY A 108 12.93 -3.71 14.55
CA GLY A 108 13.20 -2.29 14.51
C GLY A 108 12.30 -1.53 13.53
N LEU A 109 12.03 -2.10 12.36
CA LEU A 109 11.07 -1.54 11.39
C LEU A 109 9.64 -1.50 11.95
N CYS A 110 9.20 -2.56 12.65
CA CYS A 110 7.88 -2.60 13.29
C CYS A 110 7.74 -1.47 14.33
N ILE A 111 8.77 -1.21 15.12
CA ILE A 111 8.77 -0.10 16.10
C ILE A 111 8.61 1.23 15.38
N ARG A 112 9.39 1.48 14.32
CA ARG A 112 9.30 2.73 13.52
C ARG A 112 7.92 2.90 12.88
N LEU A 113 7.32 1.83 12.37
CA LEU A 113 5.96 1.85 11.84
C LEU A 113 4.94 2.20 12.91
N THR A 114 5.07 1.64 14.11
CA THR A 114 4.20 1.93 15.25
C THR A 114 4.27 3.41 15.65
N ASP A 115 5.46 4.01 15.64
CA ASP A 115 5.65 5.43 15.91
C ASP A 115 4.95 6.31 14.87
N LYS A 116 5.10 5.98 13.57
CA LYS A 116 4.44 6.72 12.48
C LYS A 116 2.92 6.58 12.54
N ILE A 117 2.40 5.39 12.85
CA ILE A 117 0.96 5.17 13.02
C ILE A 117 0.43 5.96 14.23
N SER A 118 1.18 5.98 15.35
CA SER A 118 0.81 6.75 16.54
C SER A 118 0.78 8.25 16.24
N ARG A 119 1.75 8.74 15.49
CA ARG A 119 1.79 10.12 15.02
C ARG A 119 0.60 10.43 14.12
N LEU A 120 0.29 9.58 13.14
CA LEU A 120 -0.84 9.76 12.23
C LEU A 120 -2.17 9.85 13.00
N LYS A 121 -2.37 8.99 14.02
CA LYS A 121 -3.54 9.08 14.90
C LYS A 121 -3.63 10.43 15.61
N ASN A 122 -2.51 10.94 16.11
CA ASN A 122 -2.48 12.25 16.77
C ASN A 122 -2.77 13.40 15.81
N LEU A 123 -2.22 13.35 14.59
CA LEU A 123 -2.52 14.34 13.54
C LEU A 123 -4.00 14.35 13.17
N LEU A 124 -4.62 13.17 13.04
CA LEU A 124 -6.06 13.04 12.74
C LEU A 124 -6.94 13.58 13.87
N VAL A 125 -6.56 13.35 15.13
CA VAL A 125 -7.31 13.83 16.30
C VAL A 125 -7.16 15.35 16.47
N ASN A 126 -5.95 15.87 16.31
CA ASN A 126 -5.65 17.29 16.55
C ASN A 126 -5.94 18.19 15.35
N GLY A 127 -6.07 17.61 14.14
CA GLY A 127 -6.33 18.34 12.89
C GLY A 127 -5.15 19.21 12.42
N ARG A 128 -3.99 19.15 13.09
CA ARG A 128 -2.78 19.93 12.73
C ARG A 128 -1.49 19.26 13.21
N SER A 129 -0.39 19.54 12.51
CA SER A 129 0.97 19.28 12.97
C SER A 129 1.49 20.46 13.78
N PHE A 130 2.23 20.18 14.85
CA PHE A 130 2.96 21.19 15.61
C PHE A 130 4.43 21.31 15.18
N VAL A 131 4.88 20.41 14.31
CA VAL A 131 6.22 20.41 13.71
C VAL A 131 6.09 20.91 12.28
N GLU A 132 6.80 21.97 11.96
CA GLU A 132 6.81 22.56 10.62
C GLU A 132 7.47 21.59 9.63
N GLY A 133 6.91 21.48 8.41
CA GLY A 133 7.42 20.59 7.37
C GLY A 133 7.15 19.11 7.59
N GLU A 134 6.45 18.72 8.65
CA GLU A 134 6.11 17.33 8.94
C GLU A 134 4.58 17.14 9.00
N GLY A 135 3.98 16.97 7.86
CA GLY A 135 2.52 16.80 7.72
C GLY A 135 2.04 15.34 7.80
N MET A 136 0.76 15.19 7.49
CA MET A 136 0.13 13.86 7.37
C MET A 136 0.67 13.12 6.15
N GLU A 137 0.88 13.82 5.06
CA GLU A 137 1.40 13.28 3.80
C GLU A 137 2.79 12.67 3.98
N ASP A 138 3.73 13.41 4.60
CA ASP A 138 5.07 12.89 4.93
C ASP A 138 5.00 11.62 5.77
N THR A 139 4.02 11.57 6.70
CA THR A 139 3.82 10.39 7.55
C THR A 139 3.35 9.20 6.73
N PHE A 140 2.47 9.38 5.74
CA PHE A 140 2.03 8.30 4.83
C PHE A 140 3.18 7.83 3.94
N ILE A 141 3.97 8.73 3.37
CA ILE A 141 5.15 8.39 2.56
C ILE A 141 6.18 7.59 3.40
N ASP A 142 6.41 7.99 4.64
CA ASP A 142 7.31 7.24 5.54
C ASP A 142 6.79 5.83 5.83
N ILE A 143 5.50 5.66 6.11
CA ILE A 143 4.86 4.34 6.32
C ILE A 143 5.02 3.47 5.07
N ALA A 144 4.74 4.01 3.89
CA ALA A 144 4.89 3.31 2.62
C ALA A 144 6.35 2.88 2.38
N ASN A 145 7.31 3.78 2.61
CA ASN A 145 8.73 3.47 2.50
C ASN A 145 9.19 2.38 3.47
N TYR A 146 8.74 2.40 4.73
CA TYR A 146 9.05 1.33 5.67
C TYR A 146 8.48 -0.03 5.24
N GLY A 147 7.31 -0.05 4.60
CA GLY A 147 6.76 -1.26 3.99
C GLY A 147 7.67 -1.83 2.90
N ILE A 148 8.14 -0.97 1.97
CA ILE A 148 9.08 -1.36 0.91
C ILE A 148 10.42 -1.82 1.49
N ILE A 149 10.96 -1.11 2.49
CA ILE A 149 12.19 -1.53 3.18
C ILE A 149 12.02 -2.92 3.80
N GLY A 150 10.90 -3.20 4.44
CA GLY A 150 10.58 -4.52 4.97
C GLY A 150 10.61 -5.62 3.91
N LEU A 151 10.07 -5.34 2.71
CA LEU A 151 10.15 -6.25 1.57
C LEU A 151 11.59 -6.46 1.07
N LEU A 152 12.39 -5.37 0.99
CA LEU A 152 13.80 -5.46 0.59
C LEU A 152 14.61 -6.29 1.58
N VAL A 153 14.42 -6.09 2.88
CA VAL A 153 15.04 -6.92 3.94
C VAL A 153 14.57 -8.37 3.82
N GLY A 154 13.26 -8.60 3.71
CA GLY A 154 12.67 -9.92 3.56
C GLY A 154 13.22 -10.70 2.38
N ARG A 155 13.43 -10.03 1.25
CA ARG A 155 13.99 -10.60 0.00
C ARG A 155 15.51 -10.64 -0.06
N ASN A 156 16.23 -10.35 1.03
CA ASN A 156 17.70 -10.25 1.09
C ASN A 156 18.31 -9.26 0.07
N LYS A 157 17.61 -8.16 -0.20
CA LYS A 157 18.03 -7.11 -1.14
C LYS A 157 18.57 -5.86 -0.45
N TRP A 158 18.53 -5.80 0.89
CA TRP A 158 19.10 -4.70 1.68
C TRP A 158 20.61 -4.89 1.82
N LYS A 159 21.34 -4.66 0.74
CA LYS A 159 22.80 -4.82 0.63
C LYS A 159 23.35 -3.94 -0.49
N LYS A 160 24.69 -3.68 -0.47
CA LYS A 160 25.42 -3.11 -1.62
C LYS A 160 25.44 -4.08 -2.79
#